data_b1cb1fc9e32264f28f17acf2a0491fca
#
_entry.id   b1cb1fc9e32264f28f17acf2a0491fca
#
_cell.length_a   1.000
_cell.length_b   1.000
_cell.length_c   1.000
_cell.angle_alpha   90.00
_cell.angle_beta   90.00
_cell.angle_gamma   90.00
#
_symmetry.space_group_name_H-M   'P 1'
#
loop_
_entity.id
_entity.type
_entity.pdbx_description
1 polymer ?
#
loop_
_entity_poly.entity_id
_entity_poly.type
_entity_poly.pdbx_seq_one_letter_code
_entity_poly.pdbx_strand_id
1 'polypeptide(L)'
;MAKTLLFIVNPRAGRTRSMGPLFEAVAHFGQEGYLVSVRQTTHPGHAAELAEAEGARYDRIVCCGGDGTLNETVSGLMRLPDPPPLGYIPGGSTNDFAASLELSPDPAQTARRITASQGRALDVGSFNGRPFVYVASFGAFTRASYSAPQSIKNDLGHLAYLLEGVKDLSTLRPY
;
A
#
# COMPACT_ATOMS: atom_id res chain seq x y z
N MET A 1 6.98 28.47 2.54
CA MET A 1 7.22 27.42 3.54
C MET A 1 7.70 26.17 2.83
N ALA A 2 8.56 25.35 3.45
CA ALA A 2 8.94 24.07 2.90
C ALA A 2 7.72 23.14 2.87
N LYS A 3 7.57 22.38 1.78
CA LYS A 3 6.51 21.36 1.68
C LYS A 3 6.81 20.20 2.65
N THR A 4 5.78 19.61 3.22
CA THR A 4 5.90 18.50 4.18
C THR A 4 5.39 17.19 3.59
N LEU A 5 6.08 16.07 3.86
CA LEU A 5 5.72 14.76 3.37
C LEU A 5 5.79 13.72 4.49
N LEU A 6 4.68 12.99 4.71
CA LEU A 6 4.65 11.82 5.56
C LEU A 6 4.92 10.58 4.72
N PHE A 7 6.01 9.85 5.01
CA PHE A 7 6.38 8.63 4.33
C PHE A 7 6.10 7.42 5.25
N ILE A 8 5.00 6.73 5.03
CA ILE A 8 4.58 5.54 5.77
C ILE A 8 5.18 4.30 5.10
N VAL A 9 6.01 3.55 5.83
CA VAL A 9 6.72 2.39 5.29
C VAL A 9 6.32 1.14 6.07
N ASN A 10 5.91 0.08 5.35
CA ASN A 10 5.74 -1.24 5.93
C ASN A 10 7.03 -2.06 5.76
N PRO A 11 7.86 -2.21 6.81
CA PRO A 11 9.15 -2.90 6.72
C PRO A 11 9.01 -4.42 6.52
N ARG A 12 7.80 -4.96 6.71
CA ARG A 12 7.51 -6.40 6.52
C ARG A 12 7.01 -6.73 5.12
N ALA A 13 6.73 -5.74 4.27
CA ALA A 13 6.35 -5.98 2.89
C ALA A 13 7.53 -6.58 2.10
N GLY A 14 7.25 -7.52 1.20
CA GLY A 14 8.27 -8.42 0.62
C GLY A 14 9.50 -7.74 0.00
N ARG A 15 9.30 -6.61 -0.70
CA ARG A 15 10.39 -5.88 -1.40
C ARG A 15 11.00 -4.75 -0.57
N THR A 16 10.40 -4.34 0.54
CA THR A 16 10.90 -3.26 1.40
C THR A 16 12.05 -3.70 2.32
N ARG A 17 12.46 -4.96 2.26
CA ARG A 17 13.61 -5.47 3.02
C ARG A 17 14.94 -4.82 2.63
N SER A 18 15.07 -4.36 1.38
CA SER A 18 16.23 -3.57 0.95
C SER A 18 15.96 -2.08 1.19
N MET A 19 16.67 -1.48 2.12
CA MET A 19 16.50 -0.07 2.49
C MET A 19 17.12 0.89 1.46
N GLY A 20 18.12 0.45 0.70
CA GLY A 20 18.84 1.31 -0.25
C GLY A 20 17.93 2.08 -1.21
N PRO A 21 17.06 1.41 -1.99
CA PRO A 21 16.16 2.10 -2.92
C PRO A 21 15.15 3.04 -2.23
N LEU A 22 14.80 2.76 -0.96
CA LEU A 22 13.94 3.66 -0.17
C LEU A 22 14.68 4.92 0.23
N PHE A 23 15.97 4.84 0.55
CA PHE A 23 16.79 6.02 0.81
C PHE A 23 16.92 6.92 -0.41
N GLU A 24 17.03 6.34 -1.61
CA GLU A 24 17.03 7.12 -2.85
C GLU A 24 15.70 7.84 -3.07
N ALA A 25 14.57 7.20 -2.77
CA ALA A 25 13.27 7.85 -2.84
C ALA A 25 13.16 9.01 -1.83
N VAL A 26 13.61 8.82 -0.59
CA VAL A 26 13.62 9.88 0.45
C VAL A 26 14.54 11.03 0.03
N ALA A 27 15.74 10.73 -0.49
CA ALA A 27 16.67 11.75 -0.98
C ALA A 27 16.06 12.56 -2.13
N HIS A 28 15.36 11.89 -3.06
CA HIS A 28 14.67 12.57 -4.14
C HIS A 28 13.58 13.52 -3.61
N PHE A 29 12.73 13.08 -2.67
CA PHE A 29 11.73 13.97 -2.08
C PHE A 29 12.37 15.18 -1.40
N GLY A 30 13.52 15.01 -0.72
CA GLY A 30 14.28 16.10 -0.14
C GLY A 30 14.79 17.09 -1.19
N GLN A 31 15.30 16.60 -2.34
CA GLN A 31 15.75 17.43 -3.46
C GLN A 31 14.59 18.23 -4.09
N GLU A 32 13.38 17.70 -4.08
CA GLU A 32 12.16 18.37 -4.53
C GLU A 32 11.56 19.34 -3.48
N GLY A 33 12.30 19.59 -2.39
CA GLY A 33 11.96 20.58 -1.37
C GLY A 33 10.99 20.09 -0.29
N TYR A 34 10.80 18.78 -0.15
CA TYR A 34 10.00 18.23 0.92
C TYR A 34 10.80 18.00 2.21
N LEU A 35 10.23 18.39 3.35
CA LEU A 35 10.65 17.88 4.65
C LEU A 35 9.97 16.53 4.87
N VAL A 36 10.74 15.45 4.82
CA VAL A 36 10.23 14.09 4.85
C VAL A 36 10.23 13.54 6.29
N SER A 37 9.06 13.17 6.79
CA SER A 37 8.91 12.42 8.04
C SER A 37 8.64 10.96 7.72
N VAL A 38 9.53 10.06 8.14
CA VAL A 38 9.38 8.63 7.91
C VAL A 38 8.74 7.97 9.13
N ARG A 39 7.68 7.17 8.90
CA ARG A 39 7.01 6.35 9.91
C ARG A 39 6.97 4.90 9.46
N GLN A 40 7.45 4.00 10.30
CA GLN A 40 7.34 2.56 10.04
C GLN A 40 6.09 1.98 10.69
N THR A 41 5.38 1.11 9.97
CA THR A 41 4.29 0.35 10.57
C THR A 41 4.83 -0.76 11.46
N THR A 42 4.17 -1.01 12.57
CA THR A 42 4.59 -2.02 13.57
C THR A 42 3.60 -3.18 13.70
N HIS A 43 2.34 -2.97 13.30
CA HIS A 43 1.25 -3.95 13.41
C HIS A 43 0.22 -3.74 12.28
N PRO A 44 -0.64 -4.72 12.01
CA PRO A 44 -1.77 -4.54 11.09
C PRO A 44 -2.68 -3.39 11.53
N GLY A 45 -3.12 -2.56 10.57
CA GLY A 45 -3.92 -1.36 10.84
C GLY A 45 -3.11 -0.11 11.14
N HIS A 46 -1.81 -0.21 11.49
CA HIS A 46 -1.01 0.95 11.89
C HIS A 46 -0.87 2.01 10.78
N ALA A 47 -0.89 1.61 9.50
CA ALA A 47 -0.86 2.58 8.41
C ALA A 47 -2.11 3.45 8.39
N ALA A 48 -3.28 2.91 8.75
CA ALA A 48 -4.51 3.67 8.88
C ALA A 48 -4.45 4.64 10.06
N GLU A 49 -3.95 4.17 11.22
CA GLU A 49 -3.79 4.99 12.42
C GLU A 49 -2.86 6.18 12.16
N LEU A 50 -1.71 5.95 11.51
CA LEU A 50 -0.76 7.02 11.15
C LEU A 50 -1.38 8.02 10.16
N ALA A 51 -2.07 7.53 9.13
CA ALA A 51 -2.71 8.39 8.13
C ALA A 51 -3.80 9.26 8.74
N GLU A 52 -4.63 8.72 9.63
CA GLU A 52 -5.68 9.44 10.34
C GLU A 52 -5.11 10.45 11.34
N ALA A 53 -4.16 10.03 12.18
CA ALA A 53 -3.66 10.86 13.28
C ALA A 53 -2.72 11.98 12.82
N GLU A 54 -1.92 11.74 11.78
CA GLU A 54 -0.88 12.66 11.35
C GLU A 54 -1.16 13.30 9.99
N GLY A 55 -1.98 12.67 9.12
CA GLY A 55 -2.10 13.01 7.71
C GLY A 55 -2.45 14.46 7.42
N ALA A 56 -3.38 15.04 8.17
CA ALA A 56 -3.82 16.44 7.98
C ALA A 56 -2.71 17.49 8.21
N ARG A 57 -1.56 17.09 8.77
CA ARG A 57 -0.41 18.00 9.03
C ARG A 57 0.60 18.04 7.91
N TYR A 58 0.39 17.27 6.85
CA TYR A 58 1.33 17.14 5.74
C TYR A 58 0.69 17.54 4.42
N ASP A 59 1.49 18.14 3.54
CA ASP A 59 1.05 18.52 2.19
C ASP A 59 0.91 17.30 1.26
N ARG A 60 1.55 16.18 1.62
CA ARG A 60 1.51 14.92 0.87
C ARG A 60 1.79 13.72 1.78
N ILE A 61 1.11 12.62 1.50
CA ILE A 61 1.45 11.32 2.08
C ILE A 61 1.99 10.42 0.98
N VAL A 62 3.00 9.61 1.31
CA VAL A 62 3.46 8.51 0.48
C VAL A 62 3.44 7.25 1.33
N CYS A 63 2.79 6.18 0.85
CA CYS A 63 2.88 4.87 1.48
C CYS A 63 3.76 3.93 0.65
N CYS A 64 4.61 3.16 1.33
CA CYS A 64 5.42 2.10 0.75
C CYS A 64 5.07 0.76 1.40
N GLY A 65 4.57 -0.17 0.61
CA GLY A 65 4.12 -1.48 1.07
C GLY A 65 3.34 -2.22 -0.01
N GLY A 66 2.65 -3.29 0.36
CA GLY A 66 1.73 -4.01 -0.53
C GLY A 66 0.33 -3.39 -0.55
N ASP A 67 -0.59 -4.04 -1.28
CA ASP A 67 -1.98 -3.62 -1.45
C ASP A 67 -2.71 -3.44 -0.09
N GLY A 68 -2.38 -4.28 0.90
CA GLY A 68 -2.90 -4.14 2.27
C GLY A 68 -2.48 -2.84 2.94
N THR A 69 -1.20 -2.45 2.83
CA THR A 69 -0.68 -1.20 3.39
C THR A 69 -1.30 0.02 2.71
N LEU A 70 -1.48 -0.05 1.40
CA LEU A 70 -2.18 0.98 0.64
C LEU A 70 -3.63 1.11 1.12
N ASN A 71 -4.34 0.00 1.22
CA ASN A 71 -5.75 0.00 1.65
C ASN A 71 -5.92 0.53 3.08
N GLU A 72 -5.03 0.18 4.00
CA GLU A 72 -5.00 0.74 5.35
C GLU A 72 -4.77 2.25 5.31
N THR A 73 -3.77 2.73 4.55
CA THR A 73 -3.48 4.16 4.42
C THR A 73 -4.68 4.93 3.89
N VAL A 74 -5.32 4.44 2.83
CA VAL A 74 -6.55 5.05 2.28
C VAL A 74 -7.67 5.03 3.30
N SER A 75 -7.83 3.93 4.05
CA SER A 75 -8.85 3.83 5.09
C SER A 75 -8.69 4.89 6.19
N GLY A 76 -7.45 5.24 6.54
CA GLY A 76 -7.16 6.33 7.48
C GLY A 76 -7.43 7.70 6.87
N LEU A 77 -7.00 7.91 5.62
CA LEU A 77 -7.23 9.18 4.90
C LEU A 77 -8.71 9.49 4.69
N MET A 78 -9.53 8.48 4.40
CA MET A 78 -10.98 8.64 4.23
C MET A 78 -11.72 9.13 5.48
N ARG A 79 -11.07 9.16 6.64
CA ARG A 79 -11.60 9.73 7.89
C ARG A 79 -11.27 11.21 8.07
N LEU A 80 -10.37 11.74 7.23
CA LEU A 80 -10.03 13.15 7.24
C LEU A 80 -11.05 13.95 6.41
N PRO A 81 -11.44 15.16 6.84
CA PRO A 81 -12.36 16.01 6.07
C PRO A 81 -11.73 16.51 4.76
N ASP A 82 -10.42 16.73 4.75
CA ASP A 82 -9.64 17.18 3.58
C ASP A 82 -8.31 16.40 3.53
N PRO A 83 -8.32 15.19 2.96
CA PRO A 83 -7.13 14.36 2.92
C PRO A 83 -6.09 14.91 1.93
N PRO A 84 -4.80 14.91 2.31
CA PRO A 84 -3.74 15.29 1.38
C PRO A 84 -3.59 14.25 0.26
N PRO A 85 -2.99 14.64 -0.89
CA PRO A 85 -2.69 13.71 -1.98
C PRO A 85 -1.83 12.53 -1.51
N LEU A 86 -2.18 11.32 -1.96
CA LEU A 86 -1.47 10.09 -1.65
C LEU A 86 -0.60 9.63 -2.82
N GLY A 87 0.68 9.38 -2.56
CA GLY A 87 1.58 8.63 -3.43
C GLY A 87 1.69 7.17 -2.98
N TYR A 88 1.88 6.24 -3.91
CA TYR A 88 2.06 4.83 -3.61
C TYR A 88 3.34 4.28 -4.24
N ILE A 89 4.21 3.70 -3.42
CA ILE A 89 5.42 2.97 -3.81
C ILE A 89 5.16 1.48 -3.54
N PRO A 90 5.07 0.64 -4.59
CA PRO A 90 4.75 -0.77 -4.44
C PRO A 90 5.92 -1.53 -3.81
N GLY A 91 5.72 -2.03 -2.60
CA GLY A 91 6.71 -2.78 -1.81
C GLY A 91 6.28 -4.21 -1.46
N GLY A 92 5.08 -4.62 -1.82
CA GLY A 92 4.54 -5.95 -1.56
C GLY A 92 4.98 -7.00 -2.58
N SER A 93 4.50 -8.23 -2.41
CA SER A 93 4.81 -9.36 -3.30
C SER A 93 4.03 -9.28 -4.61
N THR A 94 2.76 -8.89 -4.59
CA THR A 94 1.84 -8.89 -5.73
C THR A 94 1.66 -7.48 -6.30
N ASN A 95 1.18 -6.54 -5.49
CA ASN A 95 0.94 -5.14 -5.85
C ASN A 95 -0.01 -4.97 -7.05
N ASP A 96 -1.17 -5.64 -7.00
CA ASP A 96 -2.14 -5.66 -8.10
C ASP A 96 -2.65 -4.27 -8.47
N PHE A 97 -2.89 -3.41 -7.47
CA PHE A 97 -3.27 -2.03 -7.72
C PHE A 97 -2.18 -1.23 -8.43
N ALA A 98 -0.91 -1.42 -8.04
CA ALA A 98 0.21 -0.77 -8.72
C ALA A 98 0.34 -1.22 -10.18
N ALA A 99 0.12 -2.52 -10.45
CA ALA A 99 0.12 -3.06 -11.80
C ALA A 99 -0.98 -2.44 -12.66
N SER A 100 -2.19 -2.25 -12.12
CA SER A 100 -3.31 -1.60 -12.82
C SER A 100 -3.05 -0.13 -13.16
N LEU A 101 -2.15 0.52 -12.43
CA LEU A 101 -1.72 1.90 -12.65
C LEU A 101 -0.38 2.01 -13.40
N GLU A 102 0.20 0.90 -13.83
CA GLU A 102 1.51 0.83 -14.49
C GLU A 102 2.61 1.52 -13.66
N LEU A 103 2.58 1.34 -12.34
CA LEU A 103 3.60 1.87 -11.45
C LEU A 103 4.85 0.99 -11.49
N SER A 104 6.01 1.64 -11.54
CA SER A 104 7.28 0.95 -11.45
C SER A 104 7.48 0.28 -10.10
N PRO A 105 8.08 -0.93 -10.04
CA PRO A 105 8.50 -1.54 -8.78
C PRO A 105 9.74 -0.86 -8.17
N ASP A 106 10.42 0.01 -8.90
CA ASP A 106 11.56 0.78 -8.41
C ASP A 106 11.09 1.99 -7.58
N PRO A 107 11.43 2.06 -6.29
CA PRO A 107 11.02 3.15 -5.40
C PRO A 107 11.50 4.53 -5.87
N ALA A 108 12.73 4.63 -6.38
CA ALA A 108 13.26 5.91 -6.82
C ALA A 108 12.58 6.42 -8.10
N GLN A 109 12.27 5.53 -9.03
CA GLN A 109 11.52 5.88 -10.24
C GLN A 109 10.09 6.29 -9.88
N THR A 110 9.44 5.57 -8.96
CA THR A 110 8.09 5.91 -8.53
C THR A 110 8.06 7.21 -7.74
N ALA A 111 9.06 7.50 -6.90
CA ALA A 111 9.19 8.79 -6.22
C ALA A 111 9.28 9.95 -7.21
N ARG A 112 10.07 9.83 -8.28
CA ARG A 112 10.14 10.83 -9.36
C ARG A 112 8.77 11.04 -10.03
N ARG A 113 8.04 9.96 -10.31
CA ARG A 113 6.68 10.07 -10.88
C ARG A 113 5.70 10.75 -9.92
N ILE A 114 5.79 10.48 -8.62
CA ILE A 114 4.94 11.11 -7.59
C ILE A 114 5.18 12.63 -7.55
N THR A 115 6.42 13.10 -7.60
CA THR A 115 6.74 14.54 -7.53
C THR A 115 6.42 15.27 -8.82
N ALA A 116 6.59 14.62 -9.97
CA ALA A 116 6.28 15.18 -11.29
C ALA A 116 4.75 15.24 -11.58
N SER A 117 3.92 14.49 -10.84
CA SER A 117 2.49 14.39 -11.09
C SER A 117 1.70 15.33 -10.18
N GLN A 118 0.67 15.95 -10.74
CA GLN A 118 -0.36 16.65 -9.94
C GLN A 118 -1.33 15.68 -9.25
N GLY A 119 -1.24 14.39 -9.58
CA GLY A 119 -2.17 13.38 -9.12
C GLY A 119 -3.47 13.35 -9.94
N ARG A 120 -4.27 12.34 -9.68
CA ARG A 120 -5.63 12.20 -10.23
C ARG A 120 -6.57 11.69 -9.15
N ALA A 121 -7.82 12.10 -9.20
CA ALA A 121 -8.85 11.53 -8.36
C ALA A 121 -9.12 10.07 -8.78
N LEU A 122 -9.27 9.21 -7.80
CA LEU A 122 -9.66 7.80 -7.98
C LEU A 122 -10.83 7.51 -7.05
N ASP A 123 -11.77 6.74 -7.54
CA ASP A 123 -12.87 6.26 -6.71
C ASP A 123 -12.37 5.24 -5.68
N VAL A 124 -12.94 5.30 -4.50
CA VAL A 124 -12.73 4.32 -3.43
C VAL A 124 -14.05 3.60 -3.19
N GLY A 125 -14.04 2.28 -3.36
CA GLY A 125 -15.21 1.46 -3.09
C GLY A 125 -15.46 1.34 -1.57
N SER A 126 -16.72 1.12 -1.19
CA SER A 126 -17.10 0.81 0.20
C SER A 126 -17.91 -0.47 0.26
N PHE A 127 -17.48 -1.42 1.10
CA PHE A 127 -18.21 -2.64 1.38
C PHE A 127 -18.43 -2.79 2.88
N ASN A 128 -19.70 -2.78 3.30
CA ASN A 128 -20.08 -2.79 4.72
C ASN A 128 -19.35 -1.70 5.55
N GLY A 129 -19.24 -0.48 5.01
CA GLY A 129 -18.58 0.65 5.66
C GLY A 129 -17.05 0.57 5.69
N ARG A 130 -16.44 -0.44 5.05
CA ARG A 130 -14.98 -0.56 4.92
C ARG A 130 -14.53 -0.14 3.53
N PRO A 131 -13.64 0.84 3.41
CA PRO A 131 -13.11 1.26 2.12
C PRO A 131 -12.19 0.20 1.52
N PHE A 132 -12.20 0.11 0.19
CA PHE A 132 -11.26 -0.69 -0.58
C PHE A 132 -10.86 0.04 -1.86
N VAL A 133 -9.59 -0.11 -2.28
CA VAL A 133 -9.04 0.63 -3.42
C VAL A 133 -8.95 -0.17 -4.72
N TYR A 134 -9.01 -1.51 -4.66
CA TYR A 134 -8.84 -2.36 -5.84
C TYR A 134 -10.01 -3.32 -6.02
N VAL A 135 -10.14 -4.30 -5.14
CA VAL A 135 -11.16 -5.34 -5.25
C VAL A 135 -11.71 -5.75 -3.88
N ALA A 136 -13.03 -5.94 -3.82
CA ALA A 136 -13.70 -6.68 -2.76
C ALA A 136 -14.23 -7.99 -3.37
N SER A 137 -13.83 -9.13 -2.83
CA SER A 137 -14.21 -10.44 -3.34
C SER A 137 -14.75 -11.35 -2.24
N PHE A 138 -15.66 -12.24 -2.60
CA PHE A 138 -16.21 -13.25 -1.70
C PHE A 138 -16.43 -14.56 -2.48
N GLY A 139 -16.58 -15.67 -1.76
CA GLY A 139 -16.82 -17.00 -2.35
C GLY A 139 -15.55 -17.84 -2.47
N ALA A 140 -15.50 -18.71 -3.49
CA ALA A 140 -14.40 -19.62 -3.72
C ALA A 140 -13.06 -18.89 -3.82
N PHE A 141 -12.00 -19.49 -3.29
CA PHE A 141 -10.62 -18.99 -3.30
C PHE A 141 -10.34 -17.73 -2.46
N THR A 142 -11.34 -17.10 -1.84
CA THR A 142 -11.09 -15.90 -1.02
C THR A 142 -10.29 -16.23 0.24
N ARG A 143 -10.47 -17.43 0.81
CA ARG A 143 -9.68 -17.90 1.96
C ARG A 143 -8.19 -18.04 1.62
N ALA A 144 -7.86 -18.50 0.43
CA ALA A 144 -6.47 -18.64 -0.03
C ALA A 144 -5.70 -17.32 0.04
N SER A 145 -6.35 -16.19 -0.26
CA SER A 145 -5.74 -14.85 -0.20
C SER A 145 -5.40 -14.41 1.22
N TYR A 146 -6.12 -14.87 2.24
CA TYR A 146 -5.94 -14.45 3.63
C TYR A 146 -5.16 -15.46 4.49
N SER A 147 -5.26 -16.77 4.17
CA SER A 147 -4.72 -17.84 5.01
C SER A 147 -3.23 -18.10 4.83
N ALA A 148 -2.65 -17.74 3.66
CA ALA A 148 -1.25 -18.00 3.40
C ALA A 148 -0.34 -17.16 4.31
N PRO A 149 0.57 -17.78 5.10
CA PRO A 149 1.54 -17.06 5.93
C PRO A 149 2.38 -16.08 5.13
N GLN A 150 2.71 -14.94 5.72
CA GLN A 150 3.48 -13.89 5.05
C GLN A 150 4.85 -14.36 4.55
N SER A 151 5.48 -15.32 5.25
CA SER A 151 6.72 -15.96 4.83
C SER A 151 6.57 -16.71 3.50
N ILE A 152 5.49 -17.48 3.35
CA ILE A 152 5.19 -18.25 2.13
C ILE A 152 4.84 -17.31 0.96
N LYS A 153 4.11 -16.24 1.21
CA LYS A 153 3.80 -15.21 0.21
C LYS A 153 5.06 -14.53 -0.33
N ASN A 154 6.04 -14.30 0.54
CA ASN A 154 7.30 -13.66 0.16
C ASN A 154 8.23 -14.56 -0.67
N ASP A 155 8.18 -15.87 -0.45
CA ASP A 155 9.11 -16.81 -1.08
C ASP A 155 8.53 -17.46 -2.36
N LEU A 156 7.21 -17.70 -2.39
CA LEU A 156 6.54 -18.41 -3.48
C LEU A 156 5.61 -17.52 -4.34
N GLY A 157 5.39 -16.25 -3.96
CA GLY A 157 4.56 -15.33 -4.74
C GLY A 157 3.19 -15.91 -5.11
N HIS A 158 2.85 -15.91 -6.42
CA HIS A 158 1.57 -16.43 -6.93
C HIS A 158 1.35 -17.92 -6.71
N LEU A 159 2.43 -18.73 -6.59
CA LEU A 159 2.31 -20.18 -6.34
C LEU A 159 1.67 -20.48 -4.97
N ALA A 160 1.92 -19.65 -3.96
CA ALA A 160 1.30 -19.81 -2.65
C ALA A 160 -0.24 -19.71 -2.73
N TYR A 161 -0.76 -18.80 -3.55
CA TYR A 161 -2.20 -18.64 -3.76
C TYR A 161 -2.81 -19.82 -4.53
N LEU A 162 -2.09 -20.36 -5.51
CA LEU A 162 -2.54 -21.55 -6.26
C LEU A 162 -2.64 -22.78 -5.39
N LEU A 163 -1.64 -23.02 -4.52
CA LEU A 163 -1.63 -24.18 -3.62
C LEU A 163 -2.74 -24.12 -2.56
N GLU A 164 -2.97 -22.93 -1.98
CA GLU A 164 -4.07 -22.72 -1.04
C GLU A 164 -5.44 -22.81 -1.76
N GLY A 165 -5.53 -22.29 -2.99
CA GLY A 165 -6.74 -22.36 -3.82
C GLY A 165 -7.17 -23.80 -4.13
N VAL A 166 -6.20 -24.71 -4.39
CA VAL A 166 -6.50 -26.14 -4.59
C VAL A 166 -7.06 -26.79 -3.34
N LYS A 167 -6.59 -26.43 -2.15
CA LYS A 167 -7.16 -26.92 -0.89
C LYS A 167 -8.58 -26.40 -0.66
N ASP A 168 -8.86 -25.17 -1.06
CA ASP A 168 -10.19 -24.54 -0.89
C ASP A 168 -11.26 -25.19 -1.80
N LEU A 169 -10.85 -25.79 -2.94
CA LEU A 169 -11.77 -26.53 -3.83
C LEU A 169 -12.51 -27.67 -3.10
N SER A 170 -11.87 -28.32 -2.14
CA SER A 170 -12.48 -29.42 -1.38
C SER A 170 -13.54 -28.96 -0.37
N THR A 171 -13.60 -27.66 -0.10
CA THR A 171 -14.50 -27.04 0.91
C THR A 171 -15.69 -26.30 0.29
N LEU A 172 -15.79 -26.29 -1.04
CA LEU A 172 -16.87 -25.60 -1.75
C LEU A 172 -18.23 -26.21 -1.41
N ARG A 173 -19.13 -25.39 -0.88
CA ARG A 173 -20.54 -25.69 -0.73
C ARG A 173 -21.34 -24.74 -1.61
N PRO A 174 -22.34 -25.22 -2.37
CA PRO A 174 -23.25 -24.32 -3.08
C PRO A 174 -24.03 -23.47 -2.05
N TYR A 175 -24.23 -22.21 -2.37
CA TYR A 175 -25.08 -21.29 -1.62
C TYR A 175 -26.52 -21.50 -1.98
#